data_c736c59d3f7150354c332e102226a52f
#
_entry.id   c736c59d3f7150354c332e102226a52f
#
_cell.length_a   1.000
_cell.length_b   1.000
_cell.length_c   1.000
_cell.angle_alpha   90.00
_cell.angle_beta   90.00
_cell.angle_gamma   90.00
#
_symmetry.space_group_name_H-M   'P 1'
#
loop_
_entity.id
_entity.type
_entity.pdbx_description
1 polymer ?
#
loop_
_entity_poly.entity_id
_entity_poly.type
_entity_poly.pdbx_seq_one_letter_code
_entity_poly.pdbx_strand_id
1 'polypeptide(L)'
;VSRGLGDVYKRQSRERACTGTDYPSLPPMICYNPPHMDDVQTSKKKMPSKKEWRGFYSLILIQAQNAFNEKAAQFLLIPLGVWLASTNAAYGPDSWVNSLQYILACIFVLPYILFSPFVGWLADCFCKARIIQFMSFLQILVLGAMLLCYKYENIEMAVFWFCVFSVQATILSPAKKGVVKDMVGSRQLGYASGLMEMSLILSMLAAQIGIFAWFDILQVSSNDGWEAAAFPTFILTCIAVPVAIASLYLPRYPANQTRKFEWKLFYEHFVQLKYLWSQRDLRLSEIGVSYFWFLAGALMLISLQIAQEHPIDGTGFSMSAAILMAWLSGGTVV
;
A
#
# COMPACT_ATOMS: atom_id res chain seq x y z
N VAL A 1 -8.19 -9.70 34.70
CA VAL A 1 -7.01 -9.21 33.98
C VAL A 1 -7.17 -7.76 33.47
N SER A 2 -8.33 -7.12 33.66
CA SER A 2 -8.57 -5.75 33.13
C SER A 2 -8.22 -4.59 34.10
N ARG A 3 -7.72 -4.85 35.31
CA ARG A 3 -7.39 -3.81 36.33
C ARG A 3 -5.95 -3.26 36.20
N GLY A 4 -5.03 -3.92 35.51
CA GLY A 4 -3.62 -3.55 35.47
C GLY A 4 -3.25 -2.38 34.54
N LEU A 5 -3.96 -2.17 33.43
CA LEU A 5 -3.61 -1.14 32.44
C LEU A 5 -4.01 0.30 32.87
N GLY A 6 -5.05 0.44 33.69
CA GLY A 6 -5.46 1.74 34.23
C GLY A 6 -4.48 2.33 35.25
N ASP A 7 -3.81 1.49 36.01
CA ASP A 7 -2.87 1.91 37.06
C ASP A 7 -1.48 2.27 36.47
N VAL A 8 -1.07 1.64 35.38
CA VAL A 8 0.16 1.99 34.65
C VAL A 8 0.04 3.40 34.03
N TYR A 9 -1.13 3.72 33.47
CA TYR A 9 -1.36 5.06 32.90
C TYR A 9 -1.46 6.16 33.96
N LYS A 10 -2.02 5.86 35.15
CA LYS A 10 -2.05 6.79 36.28
C LYS A 10 -0.66 7.00 36.92
N ARG A 11 0.19 5.98 36.94
CA ARG A 11 1.59 6.12 37.40
C ARG A 11 2.41 6.99 36.47
N GLN A 12 2.31 6.79 35.15
CA GLN A 12 3.04 7.62 34.16
C GLN A 12 2.61 9.09 34.17
N SER A 13 1.36 9.41 34.50
CA SER A 13 0.91 10.80 34.63
C SER A 13 1.34 11.46 35.95
N ARG A 14 1.54 10.69 37.04
CA ARG A 14 2.05 11.21 38.30
C ARG A 14 3.58 11.39 38.29
N GLU A 15 4.32 10.51 37.65
CA GLU A 15 5.78 10.65 37.54
C GLU A 15 6.20 11.85 36.69
N ARG A 16 5.40 12.29 35.71
CA ARG A 16 5.66 13.50 34.94
C ARG A 16 5.39 14.80 35.69
N ALA A 17 4.62 14.76 36.76
CA ALA A 17 4.32 15.95 37.57
C ALA A 17 5.35 16.23 38.67
N CYS A 18 6.29 15.30 38.96
CA CYS A 18 7.21 15.40 40.08
C CYS A 18 8.71 15.52 39.72
N THR A 19 9.07 15.45 38.44
CA THR A 19 10.46 15.64 38.02
C THR A 19 10.59 16.95 37.24
N GLY A 20 10.75 18.06 37.98
CA GLY A 20 11.29 19.30 37.43
C GLY A 20 12.79 19.11 37.16
N THR A 21 13.14 18.62 36.00
CA THR A 21 14.51 18.62 35.50
C THR A 21 14.53 19.27 34.12
N ASP A 22 15.32 20.34 34.08
CA ASP A 22 15.62 21.18 32.93
C ASP A 22 15.95 20.37 31.68
N TYR A 23 15.03 20.35 30.71
CA TYR A 23 15.36 20.02 29.33
C TYR A 23 15.74 21.29 28.58
N PRO A 24 16.80 21.25 27.77
CA PRO A 24 17.15 22.39 26.93
C PRO A 24 15.99 22.72 26.00
N SER A 25 15.68 24.00 25.88
CA SER A 25 14.58 24.59 25.14
C SER A 25 14.44 24.01 23.74
N LEU A 26 13.48 23.08 23.59
CA LEU A 26 12.97 22.69 22.29
C LEU A 26 12.27 23.91 21.65
N PRO A 27 12.42 24.13 20.33
CA PRO A 27 11.66 25.17 19.64
C PRO A 27 10.17 24.95 19.92
N PRO A 28 9.35 26.04 19.94
CA PRO A 28 7.94 25.95 20.31
C PRO A 28 7.25 24.95 19.38
N MET A 29 7.19 23.71 19.84
CA MET A 29 6.31 22.72 19.24
C MET A 29 4.91 23.33 19.34
N ILE A 30 4.24 23.41 18.22
CA ILE A 30 2.82 23.69 18.05
C ILE A 30 2.14 23.24 19.33
N CYS A 31 1.61 24.19 20.10
CA CYS A 31 0.83 23.90 21.28
C CYS A 31 -0.24 22.88 20.91
N TYR A 32 0.05 21.60 21.12
CA TYR A 32 -0.95 20.58 21.15
C TYR A 32 -1.83 20.96 22.35
N ASN A 33 -2.88 21.72 22.07
CA ASN A 33 -3.96 21.89 23.02
C ASN A 33 -4.58 20.49 23.19
N PRO A 34 -4.30 19.78 24.29
CA PRO A 34 -4.92 18.48 24.49
C PRO A 34 -6.43 18.73 24.41
N PRO A 35 -7.18 17.97 23.62
CA PRO A 35 -8.64 18.09 23.62
C PRO A 35 -9.09 18.01 25.07
N HIS A 36 -10.03 18.89 25.48
CA HIS A 36 -10.57 18.93 26.83
C HIS A 36 -10.85 17.49 27.28
N MET A 37 -10.52 17.14 28.53
CA MET A 37 -10.70 15.76 29.04
C MET A 37 -12.12 15.23 28.81
N ASP A 38 -13.09 16.11 28.71
CA ASP A 38 -14.49 15.81 28.39
C ASP A 38 -14.67 15.35 26.93
N ASP A 39 -13.92 15.91 25.96
CA ASP A 39 -13.94 15.48 24.56
C ASP A 39 -13.27 14.11 24.37
N VAL A 40 -12.24 13.82 25.14
CA VAL A 40 -11.58 12.50 25.15
C VAL A 40 -12.45 11.43 25.78
N GLN A 41 -13.26 11.77 26.80
CA GLN A 41 -14.19 10.84 27.44
C GLN A 41 -15.45 10.60 26.60
N THR A 42 -15.95 11.58 25.87
CA THR A 42 -17.09 11.41 24.96
C THR A 42 -16.73 10.63 23.71
N SER A 43 -15.51 10.76 23.19
CA SER A 43 -14.99 9.95 22.08
C SER A 43 -14.81 8.47 22.44
N LYS A 44 -14.62 8.12 23.73
CA LYS A 44 -14.40 6.74 24.18
C LYS A 44 -15.66 5.87 24.22
N LYS A 45 -16.85 6.43 24.04
CA LYS A 45 -18.11 5.71 24.33
C LYS A 45 -18.99 5.36 23.14
N LYS A 46 -18.71 5.87 21.93
CA LYS A 46 -19.63 5.64 20.81
C LYS A 46 -19.31 4.33 20.09
N MET A 47 -20.20 3.36 20.19
CA MET A 47 -20.17 2.17 19.31
C MET A 47 -20.46 2.62 17.87
N PRO A 48 -19.73 2.09 16.87
CA PRO A 48 -19.98 2.43 15.48
C PRO A 48 -21.42 2.08 15.06
N SER A 49 -22.04 2.99 14.34
CA SER A 49 -23.38 2.78 13.77
C SER A 49 -23.35 1.74 12.63
N LYS A 50 -24.52 1.17 12.28
CA LYS A 50 -24.63 0.28 11.11
C LYS A 50 -24.12 0.95 9.80
N LYS A 51 -24.26 2.26 9.67
CA LYS A 51 -23.78 3.03 8.52
C LYS A 51 -22.24 3.09 8.48
N GLU A 52 -21.61 3.30 9.64
CA GLU A 52 -20.15 3.33 9.76
C GLU A 52 -19.53 1.97 9.50
N TRP A 53 -20.15 0.88 9.96
CA TRP A 53 -19.75 -0.49 9.64
C TRP A 53 -19.87 -0.79 8.13
N ARG A 54 -20.95 -0.39 7.47
CA ARG A 54 -21.07 -0.54 6.02
C ARG A 54 -19.97 0.23 5.28
N GLY A 55 -19.67 1.47 5.72
CA GLY A 55 -18.56 2.24 5.19
C GLY A 55 -17.21 1.52 5.37
N PHE A 56 -17.00 0.92 6.53
CA PHE A 56 -15.79 0.16 6.83
C PHE A 56 -15.63 -1.08 5.92
N TYR A 57 -16.69 -1.87 5.72
CA TYR A 57 -16.64 -3.00 4.78
C TYR A 57 -16.42 -2.56 3.33
N SER A 58 -16.99 -1.44 2.90
CA SER A 58 -16.67 -0.83 1.59
C SER A 58 -15.20 -0.44 1.52
N LEU A 59 -14.63 0.08 2.60
CA LEU A 59 -13.20 0.42 2.67
C LEU A 59 -12.30 -0.82 2.57
N ILE A 60 -12.67 -1.95 3.21
CA ILE A 60 -11.96 -3.23 3.07
C ILE A 60 -11.98 -3.70 1.62
N LEU A 61 -13.13 -3.62 0.95
CA LEU A 61 -13.25 -4.00 -0.46
C LEU A 61 -12.37 -3.12 -1.35
N ILE A 62 -12.36 -1.81 -1.12
CA ILE A 62 -11.49 -0.86 -1.82
C ILE A 62 -10.02 -1.19 -1.54
N GLN A 63 -9.66 -1.51 -0.30
CA GLN A 63 -8.29 -1.89 0.08
C GLN A 63 -7.85 -3.16 -0.65
N ALA A 64 -8.68 -4.20 -0.63
CA ALA A 64 -8.39 -5.48 -1.26
C ALA A 64 -8.18 -5.33 -2.77
N GLN A 65 -9.11 -4.65 -3.43
CA GLN A 65 -9.07 -4.46 -4.88
C GLN A 65 -7.89 -3.57 -5.30
N ASN A 66 -7.61 -2.47 -4.56
CA ASN A 66 -6.45 -1.63 -4.85
C ASN A 66 -5.14 -2.39 -4.72
N ALA A 67 -4.97 -3.15 -3.63
CA ALA A 67 -3.76 -3.95 -3.39
C ALA A 67 -3.58 -5.03 -4.46
N PHE A 68 -4.68 -5.66 -4.87
CA PHE A 68 -4.66 -6.64 -5.96
C PHE A 68 -4.23 -5.99 -7.28
N ASN A 69 -4.87 -4.89 -7.68
CA ASN A 69 -4.57 -4.22 -8.95
C ASN A 69 -3.16 -3.66 -9.02
N GLU A 70 -2.67 -3.11 -7.91
CA GLU A 70 -1.31 -2.57 -7.80
C GLU A 70 -0.26 -3.67 -8.05
N LYS A 71 -0.44 -4.84 -7.43
CA LYS A 71 0.43 -5.99 -7.65
C LYS A 71 0.19 -6.65 -9.01
N ALA A 72 -1.04 -6.74 -9.45
CA ALA A 72 -1.36 -7.26 -10.77
C ALA A 72 -0.69 -6.45 -11.89
N ALA A 73 -0.73 -5.13 -11.82
CA ALA A 73 -0.06 -4.26 -12.78
C ALA A 73 1.46 -4.50 -12.80
N GLN A 74 2.10 -4.67 -11.63
CA GLN A 74 3.52 -5.00 -11.52
C GLN A 74 3.83 -6.37 -12.12
N PHE A 75 3.04 -7.38 -11.76
CA PHE A 75 3.28 -8.79 -12.13
C PHE A 75 2.79 -9.16 -13.54
N LEU A 76 2.10 -8.29 -14.24
CA LEU A 76 1.87 -8.40 -15.68
C LEU A 76 3.05 -7.87 -16.50
N LEU A 77 3.68 -6.78 -16.04
CA LEU A 77 4.83 -6.19 -16.74
C LEU A 77 6.07 -7.07 -16.68
N ILE A 78 6.29 -7.82 -15.58
CA ILE A 78 7.48 -8.66 -15.42
C ILE A 78 7.52 -9.79 -16.46
N PRO A 79 6.50 -10.68 -16.57
CA PRO A 79 6.51 -11.77 -17.55
C PRO A 79 6.41 -11.24 -18.99
N LEU A 80 5.72 -10.12 -19.23
CA LEU A 80 5.71 -9.47 -20.51
C LEU A 80 7.13 -9.03 -20.93
N GLY A 81 7.90 -8.48 -19.99
CA GLY A 81 9.30 -8.11 -20.23
C GLY A 81 10.17 -9.32 -20.58
N VAL A 82 10.05 -10.42 -19.83
CA VAL A 82 10.77 -11.65 -20.08
C VAL A 82 10.41 -12.23 -21.46
N TRP A 83 9.12 -12.23 -21.81
CA TRP A 83 8.65 -12.67 -23.13
C TRP A 83 9.20 -11.80 -24.26
N LEU A 84 9.19 -10.46 -24.11
CA LEU A 84 9.77 -9.54 -25.10
C LEU A 84 11.26 -9.75 -25.29
N ALA A 85 12.00 -9.96 -24.21
CA ALA A 85 13.44 -10.24 -24.26
C ALA A 85 13.77 -11.55 -25.01
N SER A 86 12.85 -12.52 -24.99
CA SER A 86 13.02 -13.81 -25.66
C SER A 86 12.58 -13.81 -27.12
N THR A 87 11.63 -12.95 -27.50
CA THR A 87 10.98 -12.99 -28.82
C THR A 87 11.38 -11.84 -29.75
N ASN A 88 11.75 -10.69 -29.18
CA ASN A 88 12.02 -9.49 -29.97
C ASN A 88 13.50 -9.12 -29.95
N ALA A 89 14.14 -9.17 -31.13
CA ALA A 89 15.56 -8.83 -31.28
C ALA A 89 15.95 -7.40 -30.88
N ALA A 90 14.97 -6.48 -30.81
CA ALA A 90 15.20 -5.12 -30.32
C ALA A 90 15.52 -5.09 -28.81
N TYR A 91 15.13 -6.12 -28.04
CA TYR A 91 15.36 -6.26 -26.61
C TYR A 91 16.38 -7.36 -26.31
N GLY A 92 17.58 -7.27 -26.90
CA GLY A 92 18.67 -8.21 -26.69
C GLY A 92 19.13 -8.36 -25.24
N PRO A 93 20.16 -9.20 -24.97
CA PRO A 93 20.60 -9.53 -23.61
C PRO A 93 20.95 -8.34 -22.73
N ASP A 94 21.46 -7.25 -23.31
CA ASP A 94 21.87 -6.03 -22.62
C ASP A 94 20.73 -5.00 -22.46
N SER A 95 19.51 -5.35 -22.86
CA SER A 95 18.36 -4.44 -22.76
C SER A 95 17.89 -4.27 -21.31
N TRP A 96 17.46 -3.04 -20.97
CA TRP A 96 16.85 -2.69 -19.70
C TRP A 96 15.64 -3.57 -19.33
N VAL A 97 14.96 -4.15 -20.33
CA VAL A 97 13.81 -5.04 -20.16
C VAL A 97 14.16 -6.31 -19.37
N ASN A 98 15.41 -6.80 -19.50
CA ASN A 98 15.89 -7.95 -18.71
C ASN A 98 15.99 -7.63 -17.20
N SER A 99 16.16 -6.35 -16.85
CA SER A 99 16.20 -5.87 -15.48
C SER A 99 14.87 -5.30 -14.99
N LEU A 100 13.79 -5.51 -15.75
CA LEU A 100 12.49 -4.86 -15.54
C LEU A 100 11.93 -5.13 -14.12
N GLN A 101 12.11 -6.33 -13.58
CA GLN A 101 11.69 -6.68 -12.23
C GLN A 101 12.30 -5.76 -11.15
N TYR A 102 13.58 -5.41 -11.28
CA TYR A 102 14.27 -4.51 -10.35
C TYR A 102 13.83 -3.06 -10.55
N ILE A 103 13.66 -2.63 -11.81
CA ILE A 103 13.18 -1.30 -12.16
C ILE A 103 11.78 -1.07 -11.62
N LEU A 104 10.86 -2.04 -11.77
CA LEU A 104 9.50 -1.95 -11.25
C LEU A 104 9.47 -1.96 -9.72
N ALA A 105 10.38 -2.71 -9.07
CA ALA A 105 10.51 -2.67 -7.61
C ALA A 105 10.97 -1.27 -7.14
N CYS A 106 11.91 -0.65 -7.80
CA CYS A 106 12.35 0.73 -7.51
C CYS A 106 11.23 1.75 -7.76
N ILE A 107 10.55 1.67 -8.91
CA ILE A 107 9.40 2.54 -9.26
C ILE A 107 8.28 2.42 -8.23
N PHE A 108 8.06 1.24 -7.69
CA PHE A 108 7.05 1.00 -6.66
C PHE A 108 7.39 1.68 -5.33
N VAL A 109 8.64 1.59 -4.88
CA VAL A 109 9.07 2.08 -3.56
C VAL A 109 9.38 3.59 -3.55
N LEU A 110 9.95 4.10 -4.64
CA LEU A 110 10.43 5.47 -4.73
C LEU A 110 9.38 6.55 -4.41
N PRO A 111 8.13 6.48 -4.92
CA PRO A 111 7.09 7.45 -4.57
C PRO A 111 6.75 7.46 -3.08
N TYR A 112 6.75 6.31 -2.40
CA TYR A 112 6.50 6.24 -0.95
C TYR A 112 7.56 6.99 -0.15
N ILE A 113 8.82 6.95 -0.57
CA ILE A 113 9.92 7.67 0.08
C ILE A 113 9.82 9.17 -0.20
N LEU A 114 9.66 9.55 -1.49
CA LEU A 114 9.71 10.94 -1.92
C LEU A 114 8.50 11.76 -1.49
N PHE A 115 7.29 11.17 -1.60
CA PHE A 115 6.04 11.89 -1.36
C PHE A 115 5.46 11.69 0.03
N SER A 116 6.06 10.85 0.90
CA SER A 116 5.55 10.56 2.26
C SER A 116 5.17 11.82 3.06
N PRO A 117 6.01 12.87 3.18
CA PRO A 117 5.66 14.06 3.96
C PRO A 117 4.48 14.85 3.33
N PHE A 118 4.49 14.97 2.00
CA PHE A 118 3.44 15.67 1.25
C PHE A 118 2.10 14.96 1.37
N VAL A 119 2.10 13.64 1.22
CA VAL A 119 0.89 12.82 1.24
C VAL A 119 0.27 12.78 2.63
N GLY A 120 1.09 12.76 3.69
CA GLY A 120 0.63 12.90 5.08
C GLY A 120 -0.10 14.23 5.28
N TRP A 121 0.50 15.36 4.86
CA TRP A 121 -0.15 16.67 4.89
C TRP A 121 -1.46 16.70 4.10
N LEU A 122 -1.47 16.12 2.89
CA LEU A 122 -2.67 16.04 2.04
C LEU A 122 -3.83 15.31 2.75
N ALA A 123 -3.52 14.17 3.39
CA ALA A 123 -4.50 13.37 4.14
C ALA A 123 -5.06 14.09 5.38
N ASP A 124 -4.28 15.01 5.97
CA ASP A 124 -4.73 15.83 7.11
C ASP A 124 -5.58 17.02 6.67
N CYS A 125 -5.21 17.68 5.55
CA CYS A 125 -5.86 18.89 5.08
C CYS A 125 -7.16 18.65 4.32
N PHE A 126 -7.29 17.50 3.65
CA PHE A 126 -8.46 17.21 2.83
C PHE A 126 -9.33 16.10 3.42
N CYS A 127 -10.60 16.09 3.04
CA CYS A 127 -11.52 15.03 3.43
C CYS A 127 -11.02 13.68 2.87
N LYS A 128 -10.61 12.77 3.75
CA LYS A 128 -10.03 11.47 3.42
C LYS A 128 -10.92 10.65 2.47
N ALA A 129 -12.24 10.70 2.67
CA ALA A 129 -13.19 10.02 1.78
C ALA A 129 -13.14 10.57 0.35
N ARG A 130 -12.96 11.90 0.16
CA ARG A 130 -12.82 12.49 -1.18
C ARG A 130 -11.50 12.09 -1.85
N ILE A 131 -10.42 12.00 -1.08
CA ILE A 131 -9.12 11.50 -1.60
C ILE A 131 -9.30 10.08 -2.09
N ILE A 132 -9.93 9.19 -1.29
CA ILE A 132 -10.18 7.79 -1.66
C ILE A 132 -11.05 7.72 -2.93
N GLN A 133 -12.12 8.49 -3.00
CA GLN A 133 -13.00 8.55 -4.16
C GLN A 133 -12.23 8.96 -5.43
N PHE A 134 -11.53 10.10 -5.37
CA PHE A 134 -10.78 10.60 -6.51
C PHE A 134 -9.70 9.61 -6.97
N MET A 135 -8.95 9.02 -6.04
CA MET A 135 -7.92 8.04 -6.36
C MET A 135 -8.48 6.73 -6.92
N SER A 136 -9.68 6.30 -6.48
CA SER A 136 -10.35 5.12 -7.04
C SER A 136 -10.80 5.35 -8.50
N PHE A 137 -11.26 6.54 -8.85
CA PHE A 137 -11.56 6.87 -10.24
C PHE A 137 -10.29 7.04 -11.09
N LEU A 138 -9.25 7.67 -10.54
CA LEU A 138 -7.96 7.79 -11.21
C LEU A 138 -7.36 6.40 -11.54
N GLN A 139 -7.56 5.41 -10.67
CA GLN A 139 -7.12 4.04 -10.90
C GLN A 139 -7.71 3.45 -12.19
N ILE A 140 -9.01 3.67 -12.45
CA ILE A 140 -9.66 3.20 -13.68
C ILE A 140 -8.98 3.81 -14.90
N LEU A 141 -8.70 5.12 -14.84
CA LEU A 141 -8.02 5.82 -15.94
C LEU A 141 -6.61 5.26 -16.17
N VAL A 142 -5.85 5.03 -15.11
CA VAL A 142 -4.48 4.50 -15.21
C VAL A 142 -4.48 3.07 -15.77
N LEU A 143 -5.35 2.19 -15.27
CA LEU A 143 -5.49 0.83 -15.81
C LEU A 143 -5.95 0.84 -17.27
N GLY A 144 -6.88 1.72 -17.63
CA GLY A 144 -7.31 1.91 -19.02
C GLY A 144 -6.18 2.40 -19.93
N ALA A 145 -5.32 3.30 -19.43
CA ALA A 145 -4.14 3.76 -20.16
C ALA A 145 -3.10 2.64 -20.32
N MET A 146 -2.85 1.82 -19.28
CA MET A 146 -1.99 0.64 -19.38
C MET A 146 -2.54 -0.36 -20.40
N LEU A 147 -3.85 -0.59 -20.42
CA LEU A 147 -4.51 -1.45 -21.42
C LEU A 147 -4.26 -0.94 -22.86
N LEU A 148 -4.35 0.37 -23.08
CA LEU A 148 -4.02 0.97 -24.38
C LEU A 148 -2.55 0.77 -24.74
N CYS A 149 -1.63 0.89 -23.76
CA CYS A 149 -0.20 0.64 -23.99
C CYS A 149 0.05 -0.80 -24.42
N TYR A 150 -0.62 -1.79 -23.81
CA TYR A 150 -0.52 -3.19 -24.24
C TYR A 150 -1.09 -3.41 -25.64
N LYS A 151 -2.21 -2.76 -25.97
CA LYS A 151 -2.82 -2.84 -27.31
C LYS A 151 -1.94 -2.22 -28.40
N TYR A 152 -1.17 -1.18 -28.07
CA TYR A 152 -0.24 -0.52 -29.01
C TYR A 152 1.21 -1.01 -28.86
N GLU A 153 1.41 -2.10 -28.12
CA GLU A 153 2.72 -2.77 -27.95
C GLU A 153 3.85 -1.86 -27.46
N ASN A 154 3.52 -0.92 -26.56
CA ASN A 154 4.47 0.05 -26.04
C ASN A 154 4.77 -0.19 -24.56
N ILE A 155 5.88 -0.90 -24.28
CA ILE A 155 6.28 -1.25 -22.91
C ILE A 155 6.77 -0.03 -22.12
N GLU A 156 7.41 0.94 -22.77
CA GLU A 156 7.94 2.13 -22.10
C GLU A 156 6.81 2.97 -21.51
N MET A 157 5.75 3.18 -22.31
CA MET A 157 4.55 3.88 -21.85
C MET A 157 3.78 3.07 -20.79
N ALA A 158 3.79 1.75 -20.87
CA ALA A 158 3.18 0.89 -19.83
C ALA A 158 3.92 1.04 -18.48
N VAL A 159 5.26 1.07 -18.49
CA VAL A 159 6.10 1.33 -17.30
C VAL A 159 5.88 2.75 -16.77
N PHE A 160 5.74 3.75 -17.64
CA PHE A 160 5.39 5.12 -17.23
C PHE A 160 4.03 5.16 -16.50
N TRP A 161 3.00 4.52 -17.04
CA TRP A 161 1.69 4.47 -16.37
C TRP A 161 1.72 3.67 -15.08
N PHE A 162 2.57 2.65 -14.98
CA PHE A 162 2.81 1.97 -13.71
C PHE A 162 3.45 2.91 -12.68
N CYS A 163 4.35 3.80 -13.08
CA CYS A 163 4.89 4.84 -12.19
C CYS A 163 3.78 5.77 -11.69
N VAL A 164 2.88 6.22 -12.58
CA VAL A 164 1.70 7.02 -12.20
C VAL A 164 0.81 6.25 -11.23
N PHE A 165 0.64 4.95 -11.43
CA PHE A 165 -0.11 4.08 -10.52
C PHE A 165 0.54 4.01 -9.13
N SER A 166 1.85 3.88 -9.05
CA SER A 166 2.59 3.86 -7.76
C SER A 166 2.45 5.18 -7.00
N VAL A 167 2.46 6.32 -7.70
CA VAL A 167 2.18 7.63 -7.09
C VAL A 167 0.75 7.70 -6.57
N GLN A 168 -0.23 7.23 -7.34
CA GLN A 168 -1.64 7.18 -6.93
C GLN A 168 -1.81 6.30 -5.68
N ALA A 169 -1.20 5.13 -5.62
CA ALA A 169 -1.24 4.23 -4.48
C ALA A 169 -0.61 4.85 -3.22
N THR A 170 0.49 5.58 -3.39
CA THR A 170 1.15 6.33 -2.32
C THR A 170 0.21 7.36 -1.68
N ILE A 171 -0.52 8.14 -2.50
CA ILE A 171 -1.47 9.14 -2.01
C ILE A 171 -2.66 8.49 -1.31
N LEU A 172 -3.11 7.36 -1.80
CA LEU A 172 -4.27 6.64 -1.27
C LEU A 172 -4.00 6.00 0.10
N SER A 173 -2.77 5.53 0.35
CA SER A 173 -2.39 4.75 1.54
C SER A 173 -2.72 5.45 2.88
N PRO A 174 -2.24 6.68 3.20
CA PRO A 174 -2.54 7.33 4.48
C PRO A 174 -4.00 7.77 4.60
N ALA A 175 -4.68 8.10 3.48
CA ALA A 175 -6.10 8.42 3.51
C ALA A 175 -6.94 7.22 3.97
N LYS A 176 -6.64 6.00 3.48
CA LYS A 176 -7.29 4.76 3.91
C LYS A 176 -7.05 4.48 5.39
N LYS A 177 -5.79 4.52 5.84
CA LYS A 177 -5.43 4.25 7.24
C LYS A 177 -6.04 5.30 8.19
N GLY A 178 -6.04 6.57 7.78
CA GLY A 178 -6.56 7.67 8.59
C GLY A 178 -8.08 7.63 8.78
N VAL A 179 -8.85 7.19 7.78
CA VAL A 179 -10.32 7.15 7.88
C VAL A 179 -10.83 6.01 8.76
N VAL A 180 -10.07 4.93 8.95
CA VAL A 180 -10.46 3.78 9.79
C VAL A 180 -10.76 4.22 11.21
N LYS A 181 -9.88 5.03 11.82
CA LYS A 181 -10.07 5.55 13.17
C LYS A 181 -11.35 6.37 13.30
N ASP A 182 -11.65 7.17 12.30
CA ASP A 182 -12.84 8.04 12.27
C ASP A 182 -14.14 7.20 12.17
N MET A 183 -14.09 6.02 11.51
CA MET A 183 -15.23 5.12 11.34
C MET A 183 -15.50 4.23 12.55
N VAL A 184 -14.46 3.56 13.07
CA VAL A 184 -14.65 2.50 14.08
C VAL A 184 -14.36 2.97 15.51
N GLY A 185 -13.77 4.16 15.67
CA GLY A 185 -13.37 4.69 16.96
C GLY A 185 -12.16 3.96 17.56
N SER A 186 -11.62 4.50 18.65
CA SER A 186 -10.39 3.98 19.28
C SER A 186 -10.53 2.58 19.90
N ARG A 187 -11.76 2.19 20.31
CA ARG A 187 -12.00 0.89 20.97
C ARG A 187 -11.84 -0.30 20.03
N GLN A 188 -12.22 -0.14 18.75
CA GLN A 188 -12.19 -1.23 17.76
C GLN A 188 -11.10 -1.04 16.72
N LEU A 189 -10.23 -0.04 16.91
CA LEU A 189 -9.17 0.29 15.95
C LEU A 189 -8.22 -0.88 15.71
N GLY A 190 -7.82 -1.62 16.76
CA GLY A 190 -6.94 -2.78 16.61
C GLY A 190 -7.53 -3.87 15.72
N TYR A 191 -8.81 -4.22 15.96
CA TYR A 191 -9.53 -5.20 15.12
C TYR A 191 -9.66 -4.72 13.67
N ALA A 192 -10.06 -3.47 13.48
CA ALA A 192 -10.25 -2.91 12.16
C ALA A 192 -8.93 -2.80 11.36
N SER A 193 -7.86 -2.37 12.02
CA SER A 193 -6.53 -2.31 11.41
C SER A 193 -6.01 -3.70 11.05
N GLY A 194 -6.20 -4.70 11.92
CA GLY A 194 -5.84 -6.08 11.62
C GLY A 194 -6.58 -6.63 10.40
N LEU A 195 -7.89 -6.36 10.28
CA LEU A 195 -8.69 -6.79 9.13
C LEU A 195 -8.28 -6.08 7.83
N MET A 196 -7.91 -4.80 7.91
CA MET A 196 -7.37 -4.03 6.78
C MET A 196 -6.03 -4.61 6.30
N GLU A 197 -5.09 -4.89 7.21
CA GLU A 197 -3.79 -5.48 6.86
C GLU A 197 -3.94 -6.92 6.35
N MET A 198 -4.82 -7.73 6.93
CA MET A 198 -5.13 -9.07 6.43
C MET A 198 -5.67 -9.01 4.99
N SER A 199 -6.60 -8.11 4.71
CA SER A 199 -7.15 -7.92 3.36
C SER A 199 -6.07 -7.46 2.35
N LEU A 200 -5.15 -6.59 2.79
CA LEU A 200 -3.99 -6.16 2.00
C LEU A 200 -3.12 -7.36 1.62
N ILE A 201 -2.65 -8.11 2.61
CA ILE A 201 -1.72 -9.24 2.40
C ILE A 201 -2.35 -10.32 1.52
N LEU A 202 -3.58 -10.75 1.83
CA LEU A 202 -4.27 -11.77 1.04
C LEU A 202 -4.46 -11.35 -0.42
N SER A 203 -4.81 -10.09 -0.66
CA SER A 203 -4.97 -9.57 -2.03
C SER A 203 -3.65 -9.49 -2.79
N MET A 204 -2.57 -9.10 -2.11
CA MET A 204 -1.23 -9.08 -2.71
C MET A 204 -0.76 -10.49 -3.07
N LEU A 205 -0.93 -11.47 -2.18
CA LEU A 205 -0.56 -12.86 -2.44
C LEU A 205 -1.40 -13.47 -3.58
N ALA A 206 -2.71 -13.22 -3.58
CA ALA A 206 -3.60 -13.67 -4.65
C ALA A 206 -3.19 -13.08 -6.01
N ALA A 207 -2.80 -11.80 -6.05
CA ALA A 207 -2.30 -11.18 -7.27
C ALA A 207 -0.97 -11.79 -7.74
N GLN A 208 -0.02 -11.99 -6.81
CA GLN A 208 1.29 -12.57 -7.14
C GLN A 208 1.16 -13.94 -7.81
N ILE A 209 0.40 -14.83 -7.21
CA ILE A 209 0.25 -16.20 -7.71
C ILE A 209 -0.66 -16.23 -8.94
N GLY A 210 -1.84 -15.60 -8.81
CA GLY A 210 -2.90 -15.69 -9.81
C GLY A 210 -2.52 -15.03 -11.13
N ILE A 211 -1.86 -13.87 -11.08
CA ILE A 211 -1.51 -13.11 -12.29
C ILE A 211 -0.41 -13.80 -13.11
N PHE A 212 0.62 -14.33 -12.47
CA PHE A 212 1.64 -15.09 -13.19
C PHE A 212 1.08 -16.33 -13.86
N ALA A 213 0.26 -17.12 -13.13
CA ALA A 213 -0.39 -18.30 -13.70
C ALA A 213 -1.35 -17.92 -14.84
N TRP A 214 -2.11 -16.84 -14.66
CA TRP A 214 -3.06 -16.38 -15.69
C TRP A 214 -2.36 -15.87 -16.95
N PHE A 215 -1.26 -15.11 -16.78
CA PHE A 215 -0.43 -14.69 -17.91
C PHE A 215 0.10 -15.88 -18.69
N ASP A 216 0.65 -16.90 -18.00
CA ASP A 216 1.21 -18.11 -18.63
C ASP A 216 0.16 -18.85 -19.47
N ILE A 217 -1.03 -19.09 -18.90
CA ILE A 217 -2.14 -19.77 -19.59
C ILE A 217 -2.55 -19.01 -20.84
N LEU A 218 -2.68 -17.69 -20.76
CA LEU A 218 -3.08 -16.85 -21.89
C LEU A 218 -2.00 -16.78 -22.96
N GLN A 219 -0.73 -16.59 -22.55
CA GLN A 219 0.41 -16.53 -23.46
C GLN A 219 0.60 -17.83 -24.24
N VAL A 220 0.42 -18.99 -23.58
CA VAL A 220 0.47 -20.30 -24.28
C VAL A 220 -0.68 -20.46 -25.26
N SER A 221 -1.88 -19.96 -24.93
CA SER A 221 -3.06 -20.12 -25.77
C SER A 221 -3.10 -19.15 -26.96
N SER A 222 -2.66 -17.89 -26.79
CA SER A 222 -2.64 -16.88 -27.86
C SER A 222 -1.30 -16.80 -28.61
N ASN A 223 -0.24 -17.34 -28.04
CA ASN A 223 1.15 -17.20 -28.45
C ASN A 223 1.61 -15.72 -28.54
N ASP A 224 0.95 -14.85 -27.79
CA ASP A 224 1.20 -13.41 -27.75
C ASP A 224 1.22 -12.89 -26.31
N GLY A 225 2.36 -12.33 -25.88
CA GLY A 225 2.54 -11.76 -24.54
C GLY A 225 1.75 -10.46 -24.33
N TRP A 226 1.52 -9.69 -25.38
CA TRP A 226 0.72 -8.46 -25.28
C TRP A 226 -0.74 -8.74 -25.01
N GLU A 227 -1.31 -9.72 -25.68
CA GLU A 227 -2.68 -10.16 -25.44
C GLU A 227 -2.81 -10.76 -24.03
N ALA A 228 -1.81 -11.56 -23.62
CA ALA A 228 -1.74 -12.14 -22.28
C ALA A 228 -1.67 -11.10 -21.16
N ALA A 229 -1.12 -9.90 -21.42
CA ALA A 229 -1.12 -8.79 -20.48
C ALA A 229 -2.40 -7.93 -20.58
N ALA A 230 -2.91 -7.72 -21.80
CA ALA A 230 -4.07 -6.87 -22.06
C ALA A 230 -5.36 -7.43 -21.47
N PHE A 231 -5.63 -8.72 -21.65
CA PHE A 231 -6.89 -9.32 -21.23
C PHE A 231 -7.11 -9.30 -19.71
N PRO A 232 -6.15 -9.71 -18.85
CA PRO A 232 -6.28 -9.51 -17.40
C PRO A 232 -6.46 -8.05 -17.01
N THR A 233 -5.71 -7.12 -17.62
CA THR A 233 -5.83 -5.69 -17.35
C THR A 233 -7.22 -5.14 -17.69
N PHE A 234 -7.83 -5.60 -18.77
CA PHE A 234 -9.21 -5.26 -19.13
C PHE A 234 -10.19 -5.71 -18.04
N ILE A 235 -10.09 -6.97 -17.58
CA ILE A 235 -10.94 -7.50 -16.50
C ILE A 235 -10.76 -6.71 -15.20
N LEU A 236 -9.51 -6.40 -14.82
CA LEU A 236 -9.20 -5.60 -13.64
C LEU A 236 -9.78 -4.19 -13.73
N THR A 237 -9.72 -3.58 -14.92
CA THR A 237 -10.34 -2.27 -15.18
C THR A 237 -11.86 -2.34 -14.99
N CYS A 238 -12.51 -3.38 -15.53
CA CYS A 238 -13.95 -3.59 -15.35
C CYS A 238 -14.32 -3.79 -13.88
N ILE A 239 -13.54 -4.53 -13.09
CA ILE A 239 -13.77 -4.73 -11.65
C ILE A 239 -13.51 -3.44 -10.86
N ALA A 240 -12.61 -2.59 -11.30
CA ALA A 240 -12.33 -1.31 -10.64
C ALA A 240 -13.54 -0.35 -10.67
N VAL A 241 -14.41 -0.43 -11.69
CA VAL A 241 -15.59 0.44 -11.82
C VAL A 241 -16.57 0.29 -10.66
N PRO A 242 -17.12 -0.90 -10.35
CA PRO A 242 -18.05 -1.05 -9.22
C PRO A 242 -17.39 -0.73 -7.88
N VAL A 243 -16.09 -0.96 -7.72
CA VAL A 243 -15.37 -0.61 -6.48
C VAL A 243 -15.19 0.91 -6.35
N ALA A 244 -14.91 1.62 -7.45
CA ALA A 244 -14.91 3.08 -7.46
C ALA A 244 -16.30 3.65 -7.12
N ILE A 245 -17.38 3.04 -7.62
CA ILE A 245 -18.76 3.41 -7.24
C ILE A 245 -18.97 3.14 -5.74
N ALA A 246 -18.50 2.00 -5.21
CA ALA A 246 -18.59 1.69 -3.78
C ALA A 246 -17.87 2.74 -2.91
N SER A 247 -16.81 3.38 -3.41
CA SER A 247 -16.13 4.45 -2.71
C SER A 247 -17.01 5.68 -2.42
N LEU A 248 -18.06 5.90 -3.21
CA LEU A 248 -19.00 7.01 -3.03
C LEU A 248 -19.85 6.86 -1.76
N TYR A 249 -20.01 5.63 -1.25
CA TYR A 249 -20.73 5.33 -0.01
C TYR A 249 -19.89 5.55 1.25
N LEU A 250 -18.61 5.92 1.12
CA LEU A 250 -17.76 6.21 2.27
C LEU A 250 -18.29 7.44 3.04
N PRO A 251 -18.41 7.35 4.36
CA PRO A 251 -18.82 8.49 5.18
C PRO A 251 -17.75 9.61 5.13
N ARG A 252 -18.21 10.83 5.02
CA ARG A 252 -17.36 12.02 4.96
C ARG A 252 -17.15 12.56 6.36
N TYR A 253 -15.91 12.70 6.77
CA TYR A 253 -15.50 13.32 8.02
C TYR A 253 -14.90 14.70 7.73
N PRO A 254 -15.09 15.67 8.65
CA PRO A 254 -14.52 17.01 8.47
C PRO A 254 -12.98 16.92 8.39
N ALA A 255 -12.42 17.73 7.52
CA ALA A 255 -10.98 17.86 7.34
C ALA A 255 -10.45 19.04 8.17
N ASN A 256 -9.21 18.98 8.62
CA ASN A 256 -8.55 20.08 9.29
C ASN A 256 -7.91 21.02 8.26
N GLN A 257 -8.71 21.93 7.69
CA GLN A 257 -8.30 22.84 6.60
C GLN A 257 -7.35 23.97 7.03
N THR A 258 -6.96 24.03 8.29
CA THR A 258 -6.16 25.15 8.82
C THR A 258 -4.65 24.99 8.58
N ARG A 259 -4.17 23.80 8.22
CA ARG A 259 -2.75 23.52 8.05
C ARG A 259 -2.29 23.94 6.64
N LYS A 260 -1.62 25.08 6.53
CA LYS A 260 -1.00 25.52 5.27
C LYS A 260 0.18 24.64 4.91
N PHE A 261 0.42 24.46 3.60
CA PHE A 261 1.60 23.78 3.12
C PHE A 261 2.84 24.65 3.41
N GLU A 262 3.81 24.11 4.10
CA GLU A 262 5.12 24.73 4.33
C GLU A 262 6.21 23.73 3.97
N TRP A 263 7.27 24.17 3.29
CA TRP A 263 8.43 23.33 2.99
C TRP A 263 9.10 22.74 4.24
N LYS A 264 8.85 23.32 5.41
CA LYS A 264 9.27 22.78 6.71
C LYS A 264 8.70 21.39 7.01
N LEU A 265 7.63 20.96 6.33
CA LEU A 265 7.04 19.62 6.45
C LEU A 265 8.07 18.50 6.21
N PHE A 266 8.98 18.70 5.25
CA PHE A 266 10.05 17.75 5.00
C PHE A 266 11.00 17.66 6.19
N TYR A 267 11.32 18.77 6.83
CA TYR A 267 12.16 18.78 8.03
C TYR A 267 11.41 18.18 9.24
N GLU A 268 10.13 18.51 9.42
CA GLU A 268 9.27 17.95 10.48
C GLU A 268 9.21 16.42 10.42
N HIS A 269 9.22 15.85 9.22
CA HIS A 269 9.24 14.40 9.05
C HIS A 269 10.50 13.77 9.67
N PHE A 270 11.67 14.37 9.46
CA PHE A 270 12.91 13.90 10.08
C PHE A 270 12.92 14.10 11.60
N VAL A 271 12.32 15.17 12.11
CA VAL A 271 12.17 15.40 13.56
C VAL A 271 11.24 14.33 14.17
N GLN A 272 10.14 13.99 13.51
CA GLN A 272 9.23 12.93 13.95
C GLN A 272 9.93 11.57 13.93
N LEU A 273 10.72 11.28 12.90
CA LEU A 273 11.52 10.05 12.81
C LEU A 273 12.54 9.97 13.96
N LYS A 274 13.23 11.09 14.28
CA LYS A 274 14.15 11.17 15.42
C LYS A 274 13.42 10.93 16.75
N TYR A 275 12.23 11.47 16.93
CA TYR A 275 11.40 11.23 18.12
C TYR A 275 11.01 9.76 18.22
N LEU A 276 10.52 9.15 17.14
CA LEU A 276 10.18 7.73 17.09
C LEU A 276 11.39 6.87 17.43
N TRP A 277 12.57 7.23 16.92
CA TRP A 277 13.82 6.52 17.20
C TRP A 277 14.26 6.63 18.67
N SER A 278 13.89 7.69 19.37
CA SER A 278 14.18 7.88 20.80
C SER A 278 13.35 6.97 21.71
N GLN A 279 12.18 6.50 21.25
CA GLN A 279 11.29 5.62 21.99
C GLN A 279 11.64 4.15 21.71
N ARG A 280 12.17 3.45 22.74
CA ARG A 280 12.69 2.07 22.58
C ARG A 280 11.66 1.10 21.98
N ASP A 281 10.43 1.11 22.50
CA ASP A 281 9.40 0.15 22.11
C ASP A 281 8.92 0.39 20.66
N LEU A 282 8.74 1.66 20.28
CA LEU A 282 8.40 2.04 18.91
C LEU A 282 9.52 1.70 17.95
N ARG A 283 10.76 2.01 18.30
CA ARG A 283 11.94 1.69 17.49
C ARG A 283 12.07 0.20 17.22
N LEU A 284 11.93 -0.65 18.25
CA LEU A 284 12.04 -2.10 18.09
C LEU A 284 10.91 -2.66 17.21
N SER A 285 9.69 -2.13 17.38
CA SER A 285 8.55 -2.50 16.53
C SER A 285 8.80 -2.12 15.07
N GLU A 286 9.26 -0.90 14.79
CA GLU A 286 9.55 -0.43 13.44
C GLU A 286 10.69 -1.19 12.77
N ILE A 287 11.76 -1.51 13.53
CA ILE A 287 12.85 -2.35 13.03
C ILE A 287 12.31 -3.74 12.65
N GLY A 288 11.48 -4.34 13.49
CA GLY A 288 10.89 -5.66 13.21
C GLY A 288 10.01 -5.65 11.96
N VAL A 289 9.14 -4.65 11.81
CA VAL A 289 8.29 -4.50 10.62
C VAL A 289 9.12 -4.23 9.36
N SER A 290 10.12 -3.35 9.46
CA SER A 290 11.02 -3.03 8.34
C SER A 290 11.82 -4.25 7.89
N TYR A 291 12.34 -5.05 8.84
CA TYR A 291 13.06 -6.28 8.56
C TYR A 291 12.16 -7.32 7.86
N PHE A 292 10.92 -7.47 8.33
CA PHE A 292 9.93 -8.37 7.72
C PHE A 292 9.67 -8.00 6.25
N TRP A 293 9.39 -6.72 5.97
CA TRP A 293 9.13 -6.27 4.60
C TRP A 293 10.37 -6.31 3.70
N PHE A 294 11.56 -6.04 4.26
CA PHE A 294 12.83 -6.19 3.53
C PHE A 294 13.07 -7.65 3.14
N LEU A 295 12.89 -8.57 4.08
CA LEU A 295 13.07 -10.00 3.82
C LEU A 295 12.05 -10.51 2.78
N ALA A 296 10.78 -10.14 2.92
CA ALA A 296 9.73 -10.51 1.96
C ALA A 296 10.05 -9.98 0.55
N GLY A 297 10.49 -8.73 0.41
CA GLY A 297 10.90 -8.14 -0.86
C GLY A 297 12.12 -8.81 -1.47
N ALA A 298 13.15 -9.09 -0.65
CA ALA A 298 14.36 -9.79 -1.11
C ALA A 298 14.05 -11.21 -1.59
N LEU A 299 13.27 -11.97 -0.82
CA LEU A 299 12.87 -13.34 -1.19
C LEU A 299 12.01 -13.33 -2.47
N MET A 300 11.14 -12.34 -2.65
CA MET A 300 10.37 -12.18 -3.87
C MET A 300 11.29 -12.00 -5.09
N LEU A 301 12.25 -11.09 -5.03
CA LEU A 301 13.18 -10.82 -6.14
C LEU A 301 14.07 -12.03 -6.44
N ILE A 302 14.57 -12.72 -5.40
CA ILE A 302 15.36 -13.93 -5.55
C ILE A 302 14.53 -15.05 -6.21
N SER A 303 13.26 -15.21 -5.81
CA SER A 303 12.37 -16.21 -6.40
C SER A 303 12.11 -15.95 -7.88
N LEU A 304 11.96 -14.68 -8.27
CA LEU A 304 11.82 -14.29 -9.68
C LEU A 304 13.10 -14.57 -10.47
N GLN A 305 14.26 -14.28 -9.89
CA GLN A 305 15.56 -14.58 -10.51
C GLN A 305 15.72 -16.10 -10.74
N ILE A 306 15.42 -16.91 -9.72
CA ILE A 306 15.47 -18.37 -9.82
C ILE A 306 14.52 -18.88 -10.89
N ALA A 307 13.28 -18.35 -10.95
CA ALA A 307 12.33 -18.74 -11.99
C ALA A 307 12.82 -18.41 -13.41
N GLN A 308 13.59 -17.33 -13.56
CA GLN A 308 14.13 -16.91 -14.85
C GLN A 308 15.34 -17.73 -15.27
N GLU A 309 16.26 -18.04 -14.35
CA GLU A 309 17.49 -18.76 -14.65
C GLU A 309 17.29 -20.29 -14.66
N HIS A 310 16.42 -20.78 -13.80
CA HIS A 310 16.16 -22.20 -13.58
C HIS A 310 14.64 -22.47 -13.51
N PRO A 311 13.93 -22.37 -14.64
CA PRO A 311 12.51 -22.70 -14.65
C PRO A 311 12.27 -24.14 -14.25
N ILE A 312 11.15 -24.41 -13.56
CA ILE A 312 10.75 -25.75 -13.15
C ILE A 312 10.49 -26.58 -14.41
N ASP A 313 10.99 -27.83 -14.43
CA ASP A 313 10.86 -28.72 -15.58
C ASP A 313 9.42 -28.78 -16.12
N GLY A 314 9.30 -28.55 -17.42
CA GLY A 314 8.00 -28.55 -18.11
C GLY A 314 7.15 -27.28 -17.96
N THR A 315 7.69 -26.24 -17.32
CA THR A 315 6.97 -24.96 -17.15
C THR A 315 7.79 -23.78 -17.69
N GLY A 316 7.10 -22.72 -18.12
CA GLY A 316 7.75 -21.44 -18.48
C GLY A 316 8.09 -20.60 -17.24
N PHE A 317 8.71 -19.42 -17.49
CA PHE A 317 9.06 -18.47 -16.43
C PHE A 317 7.86 -18.12 -15.54
N SER A 318 6.73 -17.77 -16.16
CA SER A 318 5.56 -17.26 -15.44
C SER A 318 4.95 -18.31 -14.51
N MET A 319 4.80 -19.55 -14.96
CA MET A 319 4.31 -20.63 -14.13
C MET A 319 5.29 -21.00 -13.02
N SER A 320 6.60 -21.05 -13.33
CA SER A 320 7.65 -21.28 -12.32
C SER A 320 7.63 -20.21 -11.24
N ALA A 321 7.48 -18.93 -11.61
CA ALA A 321 7.35 -17.82 -10.69
C ALA A 321 6.08 -17.93 -9.82
N ALA A 322 4.93 -18.32 -10.40
CA ALA A 322 3.70 -18.56 -9.66
C ALA A 322 3.87 -19.65 -8.59
N ILE A 323 4.49 -20.77 -8.96
CA ILE A 323 4.75 -21.90 -8.05
C ILE A 323 5.69 -21.48 -6.91
N LEU A 324 6.81 -20.83 -7.21
CA LEU A 324 7.75 -20.35 -6.19
C LEU A 324 7.12 -19.34 -5.24
N MET A 325 6.29 -18.42 -5.76
CA MET A 325 5.53 -17.47 -4.94
C MET A 325 4.50 -18.16 -4.06
N ALA A 326 3.84 -19.21 -4.54
CA ALA A 326 2.91 -20.03 -3.75
C ALA A 326 3.63 -20.73 -2.60
N TRP A 327 4.79 -21.32 -2.85
CA TRP A 327 5.64 -21.96 -1.81
C TRP A 327 6.10 -20.94 -0.76
N LEU A 328 6.58 -19.77 -1.22
CA LEU A 328 6.99 -18.68 -0.32
C LEU A 328 5.83 -18.21 0.55
N SER A 329 4.64 -18.06 -0.04
CA SER A 329 3.43 -17.64 0.67
C SER A 329 2.95 -18.70 1.67
N GLY A 330 3.02 -19.98 1.32
CA GLY A 330 2.71 -21.10 2.22
C GLY A 330 3.63 -21.15 3.45
N GLY A 331 4.92 -20.88 3.27
CA GLY A 331 5.88 -20.80 4.38
C GLY A 331 5.66 -19.63 5.35
N THR A 332 4.91 -18.61 4.96
CA THR A 332 4.55 -17.48 5.84
C THR A 332 3.29 -17.74 6.69
N VAL A 333 2.54 -18.80 6.38
CA VAL A 333 1.29 -19.18 7.07
C VAL A 333 1.51 -20.22 8.16
N VAL A 334 2.65 -20.93 8.14
CA VAL A 334 3.08 -21.91 9.15
C VAL A 334 3.96 -21.22 10.20
#